data_b0154de6f72e323aaa0bc8240d5c8355
#
_entry.id   b0154de6f72e323aaa0bc8240d5c8355
#
_cell.length_a   1.000
_cell.length_b   1.000
_cell.length_c   1.000
_cell.angle_alpha   90.00
_cell.angle_beta   90.00
_cell.angle_gamma   90.00
#
_symmetry.space_group_name_H-M   'P 1'
#
loop_
_entity.id
_entity.type
_entity.pdbx_description
1 polymer ?
#
loop_
_entity_poly.entity_id
_entity_poly.type
_entity_poly.pdbx_seq_one_letter_code
_entity_poly.pdbx_strand_id
1 'polypeptide(L)'
;MSKVKDQYEAFPYPERDPKDEKKRLITGSPSLPQEIDHFLYGGARDWQKPLRILAAGGGTGDGLIQVTTLLTQYGKPFEATYIDLSKASRKIAEARAKTRGLKNIRFITGSLLDAPDHGPFDYIDCCGVLHHLPDPDAGFSALREAVAPDGGMGFMVYAPYGRSGVYPLQEAF
;
A
#
# COMPACT_ATOMS: atom_id res chain seq x y z
N MET A 1 -9.24 -11.78 18.10
CA MET A 1 -8.89 -10.60 17.25
C MET A 1 -7.40 -10.37 17.41
N SER A 2 -6.67 -9.96 16.39
CA SER A 2 -5.21 -9.80 16.55
C SER A 2 -4.90 -8.49 17.26
N LYS A 3 -3.96 -8.49 18.21
CA LYS A 3 -3.51 -7.27 18.91
C LYS A 3 -3.11 -6.15 17.94
N VAL A 4 -2.56 -6.52 16.79
CA VAL A 4 -2.17 -5.58 15.71
C VAL A 4 -3.37 -4.84 15.15
N LYS A 5 -4.48 -5.54 14.86
CA LYS A 5 -5.71 -4.90 14.38
C LYS A 5 -6.27 -3.91 15.39
N ASP A 6 -6.34 -4.32 16.66
CA ASP A 6 -6.90 -3.46 17.73
C ASP A 6 -6.05 -2.21 17.93
N GLN A 7 -4.72 -2.32 17.80
CA GLN A 7 -3.80 -1.20 17.86
C GLN A 7 -4.03 -0.20 16.71
N TYR A 8 -4.10 -0.66 15.46
CA TYR A 8 -4.31 0.23 14.30
C TYR A 8 -5.73 0.76 14.21
N GLU A 9 -6.71 0.09 14.83
CA GLU A 9 -8.06 0.63 14.94
C GLU A 9 -8.13 1.78 15.95
N ALA A 10 -7.36 1.69 17.06
CA ALA A 10 -7.27 2.74 18.07
C ALA A 10 -6.33 3.89 17.65
N PHE A 11 -5.25 3.57 16.95
CA PHE A 11 -4.18 4.49 16.54
C PHE A 11 -3.84 4.29 15.06
N PRO A 12 -4.64 4.85 14.14
CA PRO A 12 -4.35 4.78 12.70
C PRO A 12 -2.97 5.34 12.37
N TYR A 13 -2.16 4.57 11.61
CA TYR A 13 -0.79 4.94 11.32
C TYR A 13 -0.49 4.92 9.81
N PRO A 14 0.32 5.88 9.34
CA PRO A 14 0.75 7.10 10.03
C PRO A 14 -0.42 8.06 10.28
N GLU A 15 -0.33 8.91 11.30
CA GLU A 15 -1.35 9.92 11.54
C GLU A 15 -1.45 10.90 10.37
N ARG A 16 -2.65 11.08 9.81
CA ARG A 16 -2.90 11.95 8.65
C ARG A 16 -4.21 12.73 8.80
N ASP A 17 -4.14 14.04 8.55
CA ASP A 17 -5.33 14.86 8.37
C ASP A 17 -5.67 14.93 6.86
N PRO A 18 -6.86 14.47 6.45
CA PRO A 18 -7.27 14.57 5.04
C PRO A 18 -7.26 16.00 4.49
N LYS A 19 -7.37 17.04 5.33
CA LYS A 19 -7.30 18.44 4.89
C LYS A 19 -5.90 18.82 4.37
N ASP A 20 -4.85 18.17 4.82
CA ASP A 20 -3.49 18.46 4.38
C ASP A 20 -3.25 18.06 2.92
N GLU A 21 -4.11 17.20 2.36
CA GLU A 21 -4.07 16.84 0.95
C GLU A 21 -4.27 18.04 0.00
N LYS A 22 -4.85 19.13 0.48
CA LYS A 22 -4.95 20.39 -0.26
C LYS A 22 -3.65 21.19 -0.30
N LYS A 23 -2.72 20.90 0.61
CA LYS A 23 -1.46 21.65 0.77
C LYS A 23 -0.30 20.96 0.08
N ARG A 24 -0.18 19.64 0.23
CA ARG A 24 0.96 18.88 -0.29
C ARG A 24 0.58 17.42 -0.58
N LEU A 25 1.33 16.80 -1.48
CA LEU A 25 1.35 15.34 -1.64
C LEU A 25 2.47 14.78 -0.76
N ILE A 26 2.16 13.77 0.05
CA ILE A 26 3.16 13.01 0.78
C ILE A 26 3.73 11.97 -0.18
N THR A 27 5.06 11.95 -0.30
CA THR A 27 5.82 11.01 -1.13
C THR A 27 6.81 10.25 -0.25
N GLY A 28 7.30 9.12 -0.73
CA GLY A 28 8.29 8.29 0.01
C GLY A 28 7.96 6.80 -0.01
N SER A 29 6.81 6.41 -0.55
CA SER A 29 6.53 5.02 -0.91
C SER A 29 7.26 4.66 -2.21
N PRO A 30 7.69 3.39 -2.42
CA PRO A 30 8.23 2.89 -3.69
C PRO A 30 7.17 2.80 -4.80
N SER A 31 6.21 3.72 -4.79
CA SER A 31 5.05 3.77 -5.68
C SER A 31 5.09 5.00 -6.60
N LEU A 32 6.28 5.37 -7.08
CA LEU A 32 6.43 6.37 -8.13
C LEU A 32 6.19 5.74 -9.51
N PRO A 33 5.28 6.26 -10.35
CA PRO A 33 5.02 5.68 -11.67
C PRO A 33 6.28 5.54 -12.54
N GLN A 34 7.24 6.45 -12.42
CA GLN A 34 8.51 6.40 -13.15
C GLN A 34 9.40 5.25 -12.67
N GLU A 35 9.44 4.98 -11.36
CA GLU A 35 10.19 3.85 -10.80
C GLU A 35 9.53 2.53 -11.16
N ILE A 36 8.20 2.47 -11.08
CA ILE A 36 7.42 1.30 -11.52
C ILE A 36 7.74 0.98 -12.99
N ASP A 37 7.70 1.98 -13.87
CA ASP A 37 8.01 1.79 -15.29
C ASP A 37 9.46 1.34 -15.48
N HIS A 38 10.41 2.01 -14.83
CA HIS A 38 11.84 1.69 -14.97
C HIS A 38 12.17 0.28 -14.48
N PHE A 39 11.78 -0.07 -13.26
CA PHE A 39 12.21 -1.31 -12.63
C PHE A 39 11.42 -2.55 -13.08
N LEU A 40 10.14 -2.41 -13.39
CA LEU A 40 9.31 -3.54 -13.81
C LEU A 40 9.21 -3.69 -15.32
N TYR A 41 9.22 -2.58 -16.06
CA TYR A 41 8.95 -2.60 -17.49
C TYR A 41 10.11 -2.07 -18.34
N GLY A 42 11.26 -1.76 -17.75
CA GLY A 42 12.42 -1.22 -18.47
C GLY A 42 12.14 0.10 -19.22
N GLY A 43 11.17 0.89 -18.74
CA GLY A 43 10.74 2.13 -19.40
C GLY A 43 9.82 1.91 -20.60
N ALA A 44 9.31 0.69 -20.80
CA ALA A 44 8.55 0.32 -21.99
C ALA A 44 7.07 0.04 -21.72
N ARG A 45 6.52 0.43 -20.55
CA ARG A 45 5.12 0.22 -20.25
C ARG A 45 4.20 0.97 -21.23
N ASP A 46 3.20 0.26 -21.75
CA ASP A 46 2.10 0.87 -22.50
C ASP A 46 1.14 1.60 -21.52
N TRP A 47 1.36 2.90 -21.34
CA TRP A 47 0.56 3.75 -20.47
C TRP A 47 -0.81 4.15 -21.05
N GLN A 48 -1.23 3.57 -22.16
CA GLN A 48 -2.63 3.64 -22.60
C GLN A 48 -3.50 2.59 -21.91
N LYS A 49 -2.88 1.54 -21.40
CA LYS A 49 -3.55 0.49 -20.61
C LYS A 49 -3.62 0.88 -19.14
N PRO A 50 -4.75 0.61 -18.44
CA PRO A 50 -4.84 0.84 -17.01
C PRO A 50 -3.75 0.11 -16.23
N LEU A 51 -3.15 0.77 -15.25
CA LEU A 51 -2.30 0.11 -14.26
C LEU A 51 -3.20 -0.41 -13.12
N ARG A 52 -3.26 -1.73 -12.94
CA ARG A 52 -3.99 -2.36 -11.84
C ARG A 52 -3.11 -2.40 -10.61
N ILE A 53 -3.54 -1.70 -9.56
CA ILE A 53 -2.73 -1.45 -8.37
C ILE A 53 -3.39 -2.06 -7.14
N LEU A 54 -2.61 -2.68 -6.27
CA LEU A 54 -2.99 -3.02 -4.91
C LEU A 54 -2.15 -2.23 -3.91
N ALA A 55 -2.81 -1.55 -2.97
CA ALA A 55 -2.20 -1.09 -1.73
C ALA A 55 -2.54 -2.10 -0.63
N ALA A 56 -1.60 -2.99 -0.32
CA ALA A 56 -1.77 -4.10 0.63
C ALA A 56 -1.31 -3.67 2.02
N GLY A 57 -2.25 -3.65 2.98
CA GLY A 57 -2.02 -3.06 4.29
C GLY A 57 -1.82 -1.55 4.17
N GLY A 58 -2.67 -0.90 3.38
CA GLY A 58 -2.48 0.48 2.93
C GLY A 58 -2.48 1.55 4.04
N GLY A 59 -2.79 1.19 5.30
CA GLY A 59 -2.79 2.13 6.42
C GLY A 59 -3.66 3.36 6.13
N THR A 60 -3.17 4.54 6.49
CA THR A 60 -3.87 5.80 6.18
C THR A 60 -3.70 6.26 4.72
N GLY A 61 -3.05 5.45 3.85
CA GLY A 61 -3.11 5.57 2.40
C GLY A 61 -1.93 6.24 1.71
N ASP A 62 -0.76 6.40 2.34
CA ASP A 62 0.34 7.18 1.75
C ASP A 62 0.73 6.70 0.34
N GLY A 63 1.05 5.42 0.15
CA GLY A 63 1.43 4.87 -1.16
C GLY A 63 0.29 4.94 -2.19
N LEU A 64 -0.93 4.58 -1.77
CA LEU A 64 -2.12 4.68 -2.61
C LEU A 64 -2.33 6.11 -3.13
N ILE A 65 -2.35 7.10 -2.21
CA ILE A 65 -2.59 8.50 -2.56
C ILE A 65 -1.47 9.04 -3.45
N GLN A 66 -0.22 8.68 -3.17
CA GLN A 66 0.93 9.07 -3.99
C GLN A 66 0.76 8.58 -5.44
N VAL A 67 0.63 7.27 -5.64
CA VAL A 67 0.60 6.70 -6.99
C VAL A 67 -0.62 7.15 -7.80
N THR A 68 -1.81 7.13 -7.19
CA THR A 68 -3.05 7.50 -7.88
C THR A 68 -3.13 9.00 -8.19
N THR A 69 -2.56 9.86 -7.33
CA THR A 69 -2.43 11.29 -7.60
C THR A 69 -1.53 11.54 -8.80
N LEU A 70 -0.35 10.93 -8.82
CA LEU A 70 0.62 11.11 -9.91
C LEU A 70 0.08 10.58 -11.24
N LEU A 71 -0.54 9.40 -11.25
CA LEU A 71 -1.17 8.86 -12.45
C LEU A 71 -2.28 9.77 -12.97
N THR A 72 -3.11 10.32 -12.06
CA THR A 72 -4.15 11.29 -12.43
C THR A 72 -3.53 12.56 -13.06
N GLN A 73 -2.47 13.11 -12.47
CA GLN A 73 -1.77 14.28 -12.98
C GLN A 73 -1.13 14.03 -14.35
N TYR A 74 -0.63 12.82 -14.58
CA TYR A 74 -0.04 12.43 -15.87
C TYR A 74 -1.07 11.98 -16.91
N GLY A 75 -2.37 12.00 -16.58
CA GLY A 75 -3.43 11.54 -17.48
C GLY A 75 -3.32 10.04 -17.82
N LYS A 76 -2.75 9.23 -16.90
CA LYS A 76 -2.58 7.78 -17.09
C LYS A 76 -3.72 7.02 -16.44
N PRO A 77 -4.35 6.06 -17.13
CA PRO A 77 -5.44 5.27 -16.59
C PRO A 77 -4.92 4.29 -15.51
N PHE A 78 -5.74 4.07 -14.49
CA PHE A 78 -5.48 3.09 -13.43
C PHE A 78 -6.78 2.55 -12.83
N GLU A 79 -6.65 1.39 -12.19
CA GLU A 79 -7.64 0.78 -11.31
C GLU A 79 -6.92 0.41 -10.00
N ALA A 80 -7.32 1.01 -8.90
CA ALA A 80 -6.67 0.77 -7.62
C ALA A 80 -7.57 0.01 -6.66
N THR A 81 -6.99 -0.92 -5.93
CA THR A 81 -7.61 -1.62 -4.80
C THR A 81 -6.80 -1.31 -3.56
N TYR A 82 -7.49 -0.99 -2.49
CA TYR A 82 -6.92 -0.81 -1.17
C TYR A 82 -7.45 -1.91 -0.25
N ILE A 83 -6.56 -2.58 0.50
CA ILE A 83 -6.92 -3.56 1.53
C ILE A 83 -6.21 -3.21 2.82
N ASP A 84 -6.95 -3.13 3.93
CA ASP A 84 -6.41 -2.98 5.28
C ASP A 84 -7.36 -3.59 6.32
N LEU A 85 -6.81 -4.09 7.42
CA LEU A 85 -7.58 -4.67 8.52
C LEU A 85 -8.34 -3.61 9.34
N SER A 86 -7.80 -2.38 9.41
CA SER A 86 -8.35 -1.27 10.20
C SER A 86 -9.38 -0.48 9.41
N LYS A 87 -10.61 -0.44 9.93
CA LYS A 87 -11.66 0.44 9.42
C LYS A 87 -11.34 1.91 9.64
N ALA A 88 -10.66 2.23 10.74
CA ALA A 88 -10.26 3.60 11.06
C ALA A 88 -9.24 4.12 10.05
N SER A 89 -8.19 3.34 9.76
CA SER A 89 -7.20 3.66 8.72
C SER A 89 -7.86 3.82 7.35
N ARG A 90 -8.72 2.86 6.96
CA ARG A 90 -9.46 2.93 5.69
C ARG A 90 -10.27 4.21 5.55
N LYS A 91 -11.02 4.63 6.58
CA LYS A 91 -11.80 5.88 6.54
C LYS A 91 -10.93 7.11 6.27
N ILE A 92 -9.72 7.15 6.85
CA ILE A 92 -8.77 8.23 6.60
C ILE A 92 -8.30 8.20 5.15
N ALA A 93 -7.90 7.03 4.63
CA ALA A 93 -7.48 6.87 3.24
C ALA A 93 -8.59 7.27 2.24
N GLU A 94 -9.84 6.84 2.48
CA GLU A 94 -11.02 7.24 1.70
C GLU A 94 -11.22 8.77 1.71
N ALA A 95 -11.14 9.40 2.88
CA ALA A 95 -11.29 10.85 3.02
C ALA A 95 -10.18 11.62 2.30
N ARG A 96 -8.94 11.13 2.35
CA ARG A 96 -7.80 11.69 1.62
C ARG A 96 -8.00 11.58 0.11
N ALA A 97 -8.38 10.41 -0.39
CA ALA A 97 -8.70 10.21 -1.81
C ALA A 97 -9.81 11.15 -2.28
N LYS A 98 -10.88 11.27 -1.49
CA LYS A 98 -11.98 12.21 -1.76
C LYS A 98 -11.52 13.66 -1.82
N THR A 99 -10.64 14.09 -0.89
CA THR A 99 -10.11 15.46 -0.85
C THR A 99 -9.35 15.82 -2.12
N ARG A 100 -8.66 14.84 -2.73
CA ARG A 100 -7.95 15.00 -4.02
C ARG A 100 -8.81 14.74 -5.25
N GLY A 101 -10.07 14.34 -5.07
CA GLY A 101 -10.96 14.01 -6.20
C GLY A 101 -10.56 12.73 -6.95
N LEU A 102 -9.79 11.84 -6.31
CA LEU A 102 -9.34 10.58 -6.90
C LEU A 102 -10.53 9.64 -7.12
N LYS A 103 -10.54 8.98 -8.26
CA LYS A 103 -11.57 8.01 -8.67
C LYS A 103 -10.93 6.66 -8.99
N ASN A 104 -11.74 5.66 -9.32
CA ASN A 104 -11.29 4.31 -9.69
C ASN A 104 -10.49 3.61 -8.58
N ILE A 105 -10.89 3.83 -7.32
CA ILE A 105 -10.30 3.20 -6.15
C ILE A 105 -11.38 2.38 -5.44
N ARG A 106 -11.12 1.08 -5.24
CA ARG A 106 -11.95 0.18 -4.43
C ARG A 106 -11.32 0.02 -3.06
N PHE A 107 -12.07 0.33 -2.00
CA PHE A 107 -11.61 0.21 -0.62
C PHE A 107 -12.22 -1.03 0.04
N ILE A 108 -11.37 -1.90 0.58
CA ILE A 108 -11.73 -3.15 1.25
C ILE A 108 -11.21 -3.10 2.68
N THR A 109 -12.05 -3.48 3.66
CA THR A 109 -11.57 -3.83 5.00
C THR A 109 -11.43 -5.34 5.04
N GLY A 110 -10.20 -5.84 5.10
CA GLY A 110 -9.89 -7.27 5.02
C GLY A 110 -8.42 -7.56 5.21
N SER A 111 -8.07 -8.81 5.14
CA SER A 111 -6.69 -9.28 5.22
C SER A 111 -6.00 -9.12 3.86
N LEU A 112 -4.71 -8.80 3.86
CA LEU A 112 -3.90 -8.90 2.64
C LEU A 112 -3.74 -10.35 2.15
N LEU A 113 -4.02 -11.33 3.01
CA LEU A 113 -4.05 -12.75 2.61
C LEU A 113 -5.16 -13.06 1.61
N ASP A 114 -6.19 -12.20 1.54
CA ASP A 114 -7.30 -12.30 0.58
C ASP A 114 -6.96 -11.61 -0.77
N ALA A 115 -5.73 -11.11 -0.95
CA ALA A 115 -5.31 -10.41 -2.16
C ALA A 115 -5.51 -11.23 -3.45
N PRO A 116 -5.28 -12.56 -3.49
CA PRO A 116 -5.52 -13.38 -4.69
C PRO A 116 -6.96 -13.31 -5.21
N ASP A 117 -7.94 -13.17 -4.33
CA ASP A 117 -9.37 -13.09 -4.69
C ASP A 117 -9.74 -11.78 -5.42
N HIS A 118 -8.83 -10.82 -5.42
CA HIS A 118 -9.06 -9.48 -5.95
C HIS A 118 -8.17 -9.12 -7.13
N GLY A 119 -7.15 -9.94 -7.41
CA GLY A 119 -6.19 -9.76 -8.49
C GLY A 119 -6.68 -10.22 -9.88
N PRO A 120 -5.77 -10.32 -10.85
CA PRO A 120 -4.34 -10.02 -10.72
C PRO A 120 -4.02 -8.52 -10.79
N PHE A 121 -2.91 -8.12 -10.13
CA PHE A 121 -2.43 -6.74 -10.10
C PHE A 121 -1.12 -6.59 -10.87
N ASP A 122 -0.97 -5.48 -11.58
CA ASP A 122 0.26 -5.13 -12.29
C ASP A 122 1.32 -4.59 -11.31
N TYR A 123 0.88 -3.93 -10.24
CA TYR A 123 1.74 -3.41 -9.18
C TYR A 123 1.10 -3.56 -7.80
N ILE A 124 1.88 -4.04 -6.83
CA ILE A 124 1.48 -4.11 -5.43
C ILE A 124 2.41 -3.24 -4.58
N ASP A 125 1.84 -2.30 -3.83
CA ASP A 125 2.53 -1.57 -2.75
C ASP A 125 2.24 -2.25 -1.42
N CYS A 126 3.29 -2.69 -0.72
CA CYS A 126 3.19 -3.34 0.60
C CYS A 126 4.29 -2.83 1.54
N CYS A 127 4.20 -1.56 1.95
CA CYS A 127 5.22 -0.92 2.77
C CYS A 127 4.92 -0.97 4.26
N GLY A 128 5.84 -1.55 5.04
CA GLY A 128 5.76 -1.58 6.50
C GLY A 128 4.70 -2.54 7.05
N VAL A 129 4.39 -3.64 6.35
CA VAL A 129 3.25 -4.50 6.69
C VAL A 129 3.65 -5.94 6.99
N LEU A 130 4.38 -6.60 6.09
CA LEU A 130 4.65 -8.05 6.15
C LEU A 130 5.28 -8.50 7.47
N HIS A 131 6.19 -7.71 8.02
CA HIS A 131 6.86 -8.01 9.29
C HIS A 131 5.96 -7.90 10.54
N HIS A 132 4.71 -7.47 10.38
CA HIS A 132 3.70 -7.47 11.44
C HIS A 132 2.76 -8.67 11.39
N LEU A 133 2.84 -9.50 10.35
CA LEU A 133 2.03 -10.70 10.26
C LEU A 133 2.58 -11.78 11.20
N PRO A 134 1.71 -12.63 11.76
CA PRO A 134 2.14 -13.81 12.48
C PRO A 134 2.98 -14.77 11.62
N ASP A 135 2.69 -14.81 10.32
CA ASP A 135 3.42 -15.56 9.29
C ASP A 135 3.70 -14.62 8.11
N PRO A 136 4.88 -13.98 8.06
CA PRO A 136 5.26 -13.11 6.95
C PRO A 136 5.36 -13.84 5.61
N ASP A 137 5.74 -15.12 5.60
CA ASP A 137 5.91 -15.91 4.38
C ASP A 137 4.56 -16.22 3.73
N ALA A 138 3.53 -16.50 4.53
CA ALA A 138 2.15 -16.63 4.04
C ALA A 138 1.67 -15.32 3.42
N GLY A 139 1.97 -14.17 4.04
CA GLY A 139 1.66 -12.85 3.48
C GLY A 139 2.35 -12.61 2.14
N PHE A 140 3.64 -12.91 2.07
CA PHE A 140 4.41 -12.77 0.84
C PHE A 140 3.90 -13.69 -0.28
N SER A 141 3.54 -14.93 0.07
CA SER A 141 2.99 -15.91 -0.87
C SER A 141 1.64 -15.46 -1.45
N ALA A 142 0.74 -14.93 -0.61
CA ALA A 142 -0.54 -14.40 -1.06
C ALA A 142 -0.36 -13.20 -2.02
N LEU A 143 0.55 -12.29 -1.69
CA LEU A 143 0.84 -11.17 -2.59
C LEU A 143 1.46 -11.62 -3.90
N ARG A 144 2.39 -12.59 -3.87
CA ARG A 144 2.99 -13.18 -5.08
C ARG A 144 1.93 -13.81 -5.99
N GLU A 145 0.95 -14.52 -5.41
CA GLU A 145 -0.15 -15.12 -6.17
C GLU A 145 -1.07 -14.05 -6.80
N ALA A 146 -1.21 -12.91 -6.15
CA ALA A 146 -2.01 -11.78 -6.63
C ALA A 146 -1.33 -10.93 -7.71
N VAL A 147 -0.02 -11.08 -7.94
CA VAL A 147 0.73 -10.34 -8.98
C VAL A 147 0.44 -10.93 -10.36
N ALA A 148 0.21 -10.08 -11.36
CA ALA A 148 0.14 -10.47 -12.76
C ALA A 148 1.48 -11.05 -13.26
N PRO A 149 1.49 -11.90 -14.31
CA PRO A 149 2.73 -12.52 -14.82
C PRO A 149 3.87 -11.53 -15.10
N ASP A 150 3.52 -10.33 -15.62
CA ASP A 150 4.49 -9.26 -15.94
C ASP A 150 4.47 -8.13 -14.91
N GLY A 151 3.85 -8.37 -13.75
CA GLY A 151 3.73 -7.41 -12.66
C GLY A 151 4.87 -7.52 -11.64
N GLY A 152 4.78 -6.69 -10.60
CA GLY A 152 5.73 -6.73 -9.50
C GLY A 152 5.26 -6.02 -8.24
N MET A 153 6.13 -5.99 -7.24
CA MET A 153 5.83 -5.43 -5.93
C MET A 153 6.92 -4.45 -5.49
N GLY A 154 6.47 -3.31 -4.92
CA GLY A 154 7.28 -2.48 -4.06
C GLY A 154 6.94 -2.76 -2.60
N PHE A 155 7.93 -3.14 -1.79
CA PHE A 155 7.69 -3.42 -0.38
C PHE A 155 8.83 -2.92 0.51
N MET A 156 8.51 -2.67 1.78
CA MET A 156 9.50 -2.38 2.82
C MET A 156 9.23 -3.27 4.01
N VAL A 157 10.29 -3.89 4.52
CA VAL A 157 10.29 -4.68 5.74
C VAL A 157 11.41 -4.23 6.66
N TYR A 158 11.27 -4.50 7.95
CA TYR A 158 12.33 -4.20 8.90
C TYR A 158 13.48 -5.20 8.74
N ALA A 159 14.71 -4.68 8.77
CA ALA A 159 15.92 -5.49 8.75
C ALA A 159 16.46 -5.66 10.18
N PRO A 160 16.93 -6.88 10.55
CA PRO A 160 17.46 -7.14 11.91
C PRO A 160 18.55 -6.15 12.33
N TYR A 161 19.52 -5.88 11.45
CA TYR A 161 20.62 -4.97 11.75
C TYR A 161 20.17 -3.50 11.87
N GLY A 162 19.17 -3.08 11.09
CA GLY A 162 18.59 -1.73 11.20
C GLY A 162 17.80 -1.52 12.50
N ARG A 163 17.49 -2.59 13.22
CA ARG A 163 16.74 -2.57 14.48
C ARG A 163 17.50 -3.17 15.67
N SER A 164 18.81 -3.28 15.59
CA SER A 164 19.66 -3.83 16.64
C SER A 164 19.49 -3.16 18.01
N GLY A 165 19.09 -1.89 18.08
CA GLY A 165 18.77 -1.20 19.32
C GLY A 165 17.32 -1.41 19.82
N VAL A 166 16.44 -1.97 19.00
CA VAL A 166 15.00 -2.14 19.33
C VAL A 166 14.72 -3.54 19.84
N TYR A 167 15.24 -4.58 19.20
CA TYR A 167 14.93 -5.97 19.55
C TYR A 167 15.29 -6.36 20.98
N PRO A 168 16.47 -5.99 21.53
CA PRO A 168 16.78 -6.27 22.94
C PRO A 168 15.81 -5.60 23.93
N LEU A 169 15.26 -4.44 23.56
CA LEU A 169 14.24 -3.78 24.39
C LEU A 169 12.91 -4.51 24.33
N GLN A 170 12.53 -5.02 23.16
CA GLN A 170 11.29 -5.81 23.00
C GLN A 170 11.36 -7.16 23.74
N GLU A 171 12.54 -7.77 23.86
CA GLU A 171 12.76 -8.99 24.61
C GLU A 171 12.72 -8.76 26.13
N ALA A 172 13.02 -7.53 26.60
CA ALA A 172 13.07 -7.17 28.01
C ALA A 172 11.68 -6.85 28.60
N PHE A 173 10.65 -6.61 27.77
CA PHE A 173 9.28 -6.23 28.14
C PHE A 173 8.25 -7.20 27.60
#